data_d33796ec5501de1f4c0d427d2568c185
#
_entry.id   d33796ec5501de1f4c0d427d2568c185
#
_cell.length_a   1.000
_cell.length_b   1.000
_cell.length_c   1.000
_cell.angle_alpha   90.00
_cell.angle_beta   90.00
_cell.angle_gamma   90.00
#
_symmetry.space_group_name_H-M   'P 1'
#
loop_
_entity.id
_entity.type
_entity.pdbx_description
1 polymer ?
#
loop_
_entity_poly.entity_id
_entity_poly.type
_entity_poly.pdbx_seq_one_letter_code
_entity_poly.pdbx_strand_id
1 'polypeptide(L)'
;VMNARNSLIVAGLAVSEAAFTMVSPQVVCERKVADGQAVKAGTPLLVISGPTQAILTAERVALNFIQRLSGVATLTGRYVETVLGTGAKILDTRKTTPGLRRLEKYAVTCGGGTNHRIGLYDMVLIKDNHLAALAGEKPNPIAAAVQRARAKYPALKVEVEADTLDQARQAAEAGADYVLLDNMKPEQLREAVQLIAG
;
A
#
# COMPACT_ATOMS: atom_id res chain seq x y z
N VAL A 1 -10.46 -12.87 25.84
CA VAL A 1 -10.65 -13.12 24.41
C VAL A 1 -10.83 -11.79 23.69
N MET A 2 -10.11 -11.60 22.58
CA MET A 2 -10.27 -10.46 21.70
C MET A 2 -11.23 -10.84 20.58
N ASN A 3 -12.36 -10.13 20.48
CA ASN A 3 -13.41 -10.43 19.50
C ASN A 3 -13.59 -9.29 18.50
N ALA A 4 -13.95 -9.60 17.27
CA ALA A 4 -14.37 -8.61 16.28
C ALA A 4 -15.70 -7.97 16.73
N ARG A 5 -15.77 -6.64 16.80
CA ARG A 5 -17.01 -5.92 17.12
C ARG A 5 -17.91 -5.69 15.90
N ASN A 6 -17.31 -5.63 14.74
CA ASN A 6 -17.99 -5.47 13.44
C ASN A 6 -17.46 -6.51 12.45
N SER A 7 -18.12 -6.67 11.30
CA SER A 7 -17.55 -7.39 10.18
C SER A 7 -16.33 -6.63 9.65
N LEU A 8 -15.21 -7.34 9.48
CA LEU A 8 -13.93 -6.75 9.07
C LEU A 8 -13.02 -7.79 8.39
N ILE A 9 -11.96 -7.31 7.75
CA ILE A 9 -10.82 -8.12 7.34
C ILE A 9 -9.74 -7.97 8.41
N VAL A 10 -9.27 -9.09 8.94
CA VAL A 10 -8.29 -9.12 10.03
C VAL A 10 -6.90 -8.76 9.51
N ALA A 11 -6.18 -7.89 10.24
CA ALA A 11 -4.76 -7.63 9.99
C ALA A 11 -4.07 -7.19 11.28
N GLY A 12 -2.87 -7.73 11.53
CA GLY A 12 -2.02 -7.32 12.64
C GLY A 12 -2.04 -8.25 13.86
N LEU A 13 -2.45 -9.50 13.70
CA LEU A 13 -2.42 -10.50 14.78
C LEU A 13 -1.01 -10.66 15.37
N ALA A 14 0.02 -10.77 14.52
CA ALA A 14 1.41 -10.92 14.99
C ALA A 14 1.89 -9.72 15.83
N VAL A 15 1.50 -8.50 15.46
CA VAL A 15 1.85 -7.28 16.21
C VAL A 15 1.12 -7.24 17.55
N SER A 16 -0.15 -7.67 17.56
CA SER A 16 -0.93 -7.79 18.81
C SER A 16 -0.35 -8.82 19.76
N GLU A 17 0.07 -9.98 19.27
CA GLU A 17 0.77 -11.01 20.06
C GLU A 17 2.09 -10.47 20.62
N ALA A 18 2.88 -9.80 19.77
CA ALA A 18 4.14 -9.20 20.21
C ALA A 18 3.94 -8.21 21.34
N ALA A 19 2.87 -7.40 21.33
CA ALA A 19 2.57 -6.47 22.41
C ALA A 19 2.38 -7.19 23.75
N PHE A 20 1.75 -8.35 23.78
CA PHE A 20 1.59 -9.16 24.99
C PHE A 20 2.88 -9.85 25.42
N THR A 21 3.54 -10.54 24.50
CA THR A 21 4.74 -11.33 24.81
C THR A 21 5.94 -10.48 25.19
N MET A 22 6.03 -9.23 24.68
CA MET A 22 7.06 -8.27 25.12
C MET A 22 6.88 -7.78 26.56
N VAL A 23 5.63 -7.76 27.08
CA VAL A 23 5.37 -7.41 28.47
C VAL A 23 5.69 -8.61 29.39
N SER A 24 5.35 -9.82 28.97
CA SER A 24 5.68 -11.03 29.72
C SER A 24 5.74 -12.26 28.82
N PRO A 25 6.82 -13.03 28.85
CA PRO A 25 6.92 -14.30 28.11
C PRO A 25 5.98 -15.38 28.63
N GLN A 26 5.34 -15.18 29.77
CA GLN A 26 4.34 -16.10 30.32
C GLN A 26 2.94 -15.92 29.68
N VAL A 27 2.74 -14.87 28.87
CA VAL A 27 1.50 -14.70 28.15
C VAL A 27 1.52 -15.58 26.90
N VAL A 28 0.49 -16.39 26.79
CA VAL A 28 0.24 -17.26 25.65
C VAL A 28 -0.90 -16.68 24.81
N CYS A 29 -0.70 -16.57 23.52
CA CYS A 29 -1.68 -16.10 22.56
C CYS A 29 -2.03 -17.24 21.59
N GLU A 30 -3.32 -17.51 21.43
CA GLU A 30 -3.83 -18.51 20.48
C GLU A 30 -4.67 -17.78 19.42
N ARG A 31 -4.23 -17.84 18.17
CA ARG A 31 -4.99 -17.27 17.04
C ARG A 31 -6.20 -18.15 16.72
N LYS A 32 -7.35 -17.55 16.55
CA LYS A 32 -8.57 -18.23 16.08
C LYS A 32 -8.87 -17.97 14.61
N VAL A 33 -8.17 -17.03 14.03
CA VAL A 33 -8.29 -16.61 12.62
C VAL A 33 -6.91 -16.25 12.08
N ALA A 34 -6.81 -16.02 10.78
CA ALA A 34 -5.60 -15.56 10.11
C ALA A 34 -5.74 -14.09 9.64
N ASP A 35 -4.61 -13.39 9.49
CA ASP A 35 -4.59 -12.10 8.80
C ASP A 35 -5.04 -12.29 7.33
N GLY A 36 -5.81 -11.33 6.81
CA GLY A 36 -6.47 -11.40 5.50
C GLY A 36 -7.84 -12.10 5.53
N GLN A 37 -8.23 -12.76 6.61
CA GLN A 37 -9.52 -13.41 6.72
C GLN A 37 -10.64 -12.40 6.98
N ALA A 38 -11.71 -12.47 6.18
CA ALA A 38 -12.95 -11.74 6.44
C ALA A 38 -13.75 -12.45 7.56
N VAL A 39 -14.15 -11.69 8.57
CA VAL A 39 -14.88 -12.20 9.75
C VAL A 39 -16.13 -11.38 10.04
N LYS A 40 -17.09 -11.98 10.72
CA LYS A 40 -18.32 -11.33 11.20
C LYS A 40 -18.14 -10.78 12.62
N ALA A 41 -19.02 -9.86 13.02
CA ALA A 41 -19.10 -9.42 14.40
C ALA A 41 -19.26 -10.62 15.35
N GLY A 42 -18.60 -10.55 16.52
CA GLY A 42 -18.58 -11.61 17.53
C GLY A 42 -17.52 -12.70 17.32
N THR A 43 -16.87 -12.77 16.14
CA THR A 43 -15.84 -13.79 15.88
C THR A 43 -14.64 -13.59 16.82
N PRO A 44 -14.19 -14.63 17.55
CA PRO A 44 -12.95 -14.60 18.31
C PRO A 44 -11.75 -14.48 17.37
N LEU A 45 -10.88 -13.51 17.64
CA LEU A 45 -9.64 -13.28 16.87
C LEU A 45 -8.45 -13.90 17.56
N LEU A 46 -8.32 -13.64 18.87
CA LEU A 46 -7.18 -14.03 19.69
C LEU A 46 -7.66 -14.42 21.08
N VAL A 47 -7.25 -15.59 21.59
CA VAL A 47 -7.40 -15.98 22.99
C VAL A 47 -6.09 -15.73 23.69
N ILE A 48 -6.11 -14.96 24.78
CA ILE A 48 -4.94 -14.55 25.54
C ILE A 48 -5.04 -15.12 26.94
N SER A 49 -4.03 -15.83 27.40
CA SER A 49 -3.93 -16.39 28.76
C SER A 49 -2.56 -16.08 29.37
N GLY A 50 -2.52 -15.88 30.68
CA GLY A 50 -1.30 -15.53 31.40
C GLY A 50 -1.55 -14.65 32.60
N PRO A 51 -0.50 -14.02 33.17
CA PRO A 51 -0.64 -13.13 34.33
C PRO A 51 -1.55 -11.93 34.01
N THR A 52 -2.56 -11.73 34.83
CA THR A 52 -3.57 -10.67 34.65
C THR A 52 -2.95 -9.29 34.47
N GLN A 53 -1.96 -8.96 35.29
CA GLN A 53 -1.28 -7.66 35.22
C GLN A 53 -0.62 -7.44 33.84
N ALA A 54 0.06 -8.46 33.30
CA ALA A 54 0.72 -8.37 32.00
C ALA A 54 -0.32 -8.19 30.87
N ILE A 55 -1.43 -8.93 30.91
CA ILE A 55 -2.52 -8.80 29.95
C ILE A 55 -3.10 -7.40 29.97
N LEU A 56 -3.44 -6.85 31.14
CA LEU A 56 -4.02 -5.51 31.26
C LEU A 56 -3.04 -4.42 30.82
N THR A 57 -1.73 -4.58 31.06
CA THR A 57 -0.69 -3.63 30.64
C THR A 57 -0.56 -3.58 29.11
N ALA A 58 -0.59 -4.73 28.42
CA ALA A 58 -0.39 -4.82 26.98
C ALA A 58 -1.67 -4.54 26.17
N GLU A 59 -2.84 -4.77 26.75
CA GLU A 59 -4.15 -4.81 26.05
C GLU A 59 -4.35 -3.60 25.13
N ARG A 60 -4.14 -2.38 25.65
CA ARG A 60 -4.44 -1.17 24.86
C ARG A 60 -3.54 -1.05 23.63
N VAL A 61 -2.28 -1.40 23.74
CA VAL A 61 -1.31 -1.38 22.63
C VAL A 61 -1.71 -2.42 21.59
N ALA A 62 -1.99 -3.65 22.01
CA ALA A 62 -2.44 -4.73 21.13
C ALA A 62 -3.71 -4.36 20.37
N LEU A 63 -4.72 -3.82 21.09
CA LEU A 63 -5.98 -3.37 20.49
C LEU A 63 -5.77 -2.22 19.49
N ASN A 64 -4.92 -1.25 19.78
CA ASN A 64 -4.67 -0.13 18.89
C ASN A 64 -4.09 -0.61 17.54
N PHE A 65 -3.14 -1.53 17.55
CA PHE A 65 -2.57 -2.07 16.32
C PHE A 65 -3.57 -2.88 15.51
N ILE A 66 -4.25 -3.85 16.14
CA ILE A 66 -5.17 -4.72 15.39
C ILE A 66 -6.36 -3.93 14.84
N GLN A 67 -6.88 -2.94 15.57
CA GLN A 67 -7.96 -2.07 15.11
C GLN A 67 -7.51 -1.21 13.92
N ARG A 68 -6.35 -0.57 14.02
CA ARG A 68 -5.79 0.26 12.96
C ARG A 68 -5.57 -0.55 11.69
N LEU A 69 -4.85 -1.67 11.80
CA LEU A 69 -4.47 -2.48 10.65
C LEU A 69 -5.67 -3.18 10.01
N SER A 70 -6.58 -3.73 10.82
CA SER A 70 -7.82 -4.31 10.30
C SER A 70 -8.72 -3.25 9.65
N GLY A 71 -8.72 -2.01 10.14
CA GLY A 71 -9.40 -0.89 9.50
C GLY A 71 -8.86 -0.59 8.11
N VAL A 72 -7.53 -0.55 7.94
CA VAL A 72 -6.86 -0.38 6.62
C VAL A 72 -7.20 -1.55 5.71
N ALA A 73 -7.06 -2.80 6.19
CA ALA A 73 -7.37 -3.99 5.41
C ALA A 73 -8.84 -4.03 4.95
N THR A 74 -9.77 -3.70 5.85
CA THR A 74 -11.20 -3.70 5.54
C THR A 74 -11.57 -2.64 4.51
N LEU A 75 -11.02 -1.43 4.63
CA LEU A 75 -11.25 -0.38 3.65
C LEU A 75 -10.65 -0.76 2.29
N THR A 76 -9.44 -1.31 2.27
CA THR A 76 -8.81 -1.82 1.05
C THR A 76 -9.67 -2.88 0.38
N GLY A 77 -10.21 -3.84 1.15
CA GLY A 77 -11.08 -4.88 0.62
C GLY A 77 -12.32 -4.33 -0.08
N ARG A 78 -12.94 -3.28 0.47
CA ARG A 78 -14.06 -2.60 -0.19
C ARG A 78 -13.68 -2.02 -1.55
N TYR A 79 -12.51 -1.38 -1.67
CA TYR A 79 -12.02 -0.89 -2.96
C TYR A 79 -11.70 -2.03 -3.93
N VAL A 80 -11.07 -3.11 -3.45
CA VAL A 80 -10.78 -4.30 -4.27
C VAL A 80 -12.06 -4.90 -4.83
N GLU A 81 -13.12 -4.99 -4.04
CA GLU A 81 -14.43 -5.47 -4.48
C GLU A 81 -15.00 -4.64 -5.64
N THR A 82 -14.80 -3.31 -5.65
CA THR A 82 -15.32 -2.45 -6.72
C THR A 82 -14.65 -2.65 -8.07
N VAL A 83 -13.44 -3.19 -8.10
CA VAL A 83 -12.69 -3.44 -9.35
C VAL A 83 -12.63 -4.91 -9.76
N LEU A 84 -13.36 -5.79 -9.05
CA LEU A 84 -13.41 -7.20 -9.38
C LEU A 84 -13.89 -7.43 -10.82
N GLY A 85 -13.19 -8.31 -11.56
CA GLY A 85 -13.50 -8.64 -12.94
C GLY A 85 -12.98 -7.64 -13.99
N THR A 86 -12.38 -6.51 -13.58
CA THR A 86 -11.83 -5.51 -14.51
C THR A 86 -10.36 -5.75 -14.87
N GLY A 87 -9.64 -6.58 -14.09
CA GLY A 87 -8.19 -6.74 -14.18
C GLY A 87 -7.39 -5.62 -13.49
N ALA A 88 -8.03 -4.53 -13.05
CA ALA A 88 -7.38 -3.46 -12.31
C ALA A 88 -6.99 -3.91 -10.89
N LYS A 89 -5.95 -3.30 -10.34
CA LYS A 89 -5.48 -3.55 -8.97
C LYS A 89 -5.52 -2.27 -8.15
N ILE A 90 -5.92 -2.39 -6.90
CA ILE A 90 -5.83 -1.28 -5.93
C ILE A 90 -4.41 -1.24 -5.38
N LEU A 91 -3.74 -0.11 -5.56
CA LEU A 91 -2.38 0.12 -5.07
C LEU A 91 -2.40 1.01 -3.82
N ASP A 92 -1.45 0.79 -2.94
CA ASP A 92 -1.16 1.72 -1.85
C ASP A 92 -0.25 2.87 -2.29
N THR A 93 0.08 3.74 -1.35
CA THR A 93 1.00 4.87 -1.56
C THR A 93 2.03 4.96 -0.44
N ARG A 94 2.95 5.93 -0.55
CA ARG A 94 3.86 6.33 0.53
C ARG A 94 3.26 7.35 1.52
N LYS A 95 2.02 7.78 1.31
CA LYS A 95 1.28 8.70 2.20
C LYS A 95 0.71 7.89 3.37
N THR A 96 1.58 7.53 4.31
CA THR A 96 1.30 6.64 5.44
C THR A 96 1.52 7.34 6.77
N THR A 97 0.97 6.78 7.84
CA THR A 97 1.27 7.23 9.20
C THR A 97 2.77 7.13 9.46
N PRO A 98 3.44 8.18 9.98
CA PRO A 98 4.85 8.13 10.31
C PRO A 98 5.19 6.92 11.19
N GLY A 99 6.25 6.20 10.84
CA GLY A 99 6.69 4.99 11.53
C GLY A 99 5.90 3.71 11.21
N LEU A 100 4.68 3.80 10.66
CA LEU A 100 3.80 2.63 10.45
C LEU A 100 3.73 2.13 9.00
N ARG A 101 4.52 2.67 8.08
CA ARG A 101 4.42 2.34 6.64
C ARG A 101 4.44 0.85 6.33
N ARG A 102 5.36 0.10 6.92
CA ARG A 102 5.45 -1.35 6.67
C ARG A 102 4.21 -2.09 7.14
N LEU A 103 3.67 -1.71 8.29
CA LEU A 103 2.46 -2.32 8.84
C LEU A 103 1.21 -1.94 8.05
N GLU A 104 1.07 -0.67 7.64
CA GLU A 104 -0.07 -0.24 6.83
C GLU A 104 -0.04 -0.87 5.43
N LYS A 105 1.13 -0.98 4.80
CA LYS A 105 1.29 -1.69 3.52
C LYS A 105 0.99 -3.19 3.64
N TYR A 106 1.41 -3.83 4.73
CA TYR A 106 1.01 -5.19 5.04
C TYR A 106 -0.52 -5.32 5.17
N ALA A 107 -1.16 -4.39 5.88
CA ALA A 107 -2.61 -4.40 6.01
C ALA A 107 -3.34 -4.22 4.66
N VAL A 108 -2.77 -3.44 3.73
CA VAL A 108 -3.29 -3.33 2.35
C VAL A 108 -3.26 -4.69 1.66
N THR A 109 -2.18 -5.48 1.78
CA THR A 109 -2.13 -6.82 1.19
C THR A 109 -3.12 -7.78 1.85
N CYS A 110 -3.35 -7.68 3.16
CA CYS A 110 -4.39 -8.42 3.86
C CYS A 110 -5.80 -8.11 3.30
N GLY A 111 -6.03 -6.87 2.87
CA GLY A 111 -7.27 -6.44 2.21
C GLY A 111 -7.38 -6.83 0.72
N GLY A 112 -6.40 -7.55 0.17
CA GLY A 112 -6.37 -7.93 -1.25
C GLY A 112 -5.81 -6.87 -2.19
N GLY A 113 -5.32 -5.73 -1.66
CA GLY A 113 -4.62 -4.72 -2.43
C GLY A 113 -3.17 -5.13 -2.77
N THR A 114 -2.51 -4.30 -3.55
CA THR A 114 -1.13 -4.52 -4.01
C THR A 114 -0.25 -3.38 -3.52
N ASN A 115 0.95 -3.70 -3.05
CA ASN A 115 1.91 -2.69 -2.64
C ASN A 115 2.56 -2.01 -3.85
N HIS A 116 2.52 -0.69 -3.88
CA HIS A 116 3.41 0.16 -4.67
C HIS A 116 4.77 0.26 -3.96
N ARG A 117 5.72 1.02 -4.49
CA ARG A 117 7.05 1.18 -3.89
C ARG A 117 6.99 1.50 -2.39
N ILE A 118 7.89 0.91 -1.63
CA ILE A 118 8.01 1.11 -0.17
C ILE A 118 8.79 2.38 0.15
N GLY A 119 9.84 2.66 -0.63
CA GLY A 119 10.76 3.75 -0.35
C GLY A 119 11.15 4.57 -1.59
N LEU A 120 12.37 5.10 -1.55
CA LEU A 120 13.01 5.78 -2.69
C LEU A 120 14.07 4.89 -3.34
N TYR A 121 14.18 3.64 -2.91
CA TYR A 121 15.24 2.71 -3.27
C TYR A 121 14.76 1.50 -4.07
N ASP A 122 13.46 1.27 -4.17
CA ASP A 122 12.86 0.07 -4.78
C ASP A 122 12.13 0.36 -6.11
N MET A 123 11.93 1.63 -6.46
CA MET A 123 11.44 2.08 -7.77
C MET A 123 11.70 3.57 -7.96
N VAL A 124 12.07 3.99 -9.16
CA VAL A 124 12.18 5.41 -9.53
C VAL A 124 10.79 5.94 -9.85
N LEU A 125 10.41 7.10 -9.28
CA LEU A 125 9.22 7.85 -9.67
C LEU A 125 9.62 9.27 -10.03
N ILE A 126 9.47 9.58 -11.31
CA ILE A 126 9.71 10.90 -11.89
C ILE A 126 8.44 11.73 -11.73
N LYS A 127 8.57 12.93 -11.20
CA LYS A 127 7.49 13.85 -10.88
C LYS A 127 7.74 15.23 -11.51
N ASP A 128 6.71 16.07 -11.48
CA ASP A 128 6.71 17.47 -11.94
C ASP A 128 7.98 18.24 -11.54
N ASN A 129 8.36 18.21 -10.26
CA ASN A 129 9.53 18.88 -9.73
C ASN A 129 10.86 18.36 -10.36
N HIS A 130 10.92 17.07 -10.70
CA HIS A 130 12.08 16.52 -11.40
C HIS A 130 12.12 17.00 -12.86
N LEU A 131 10.96 17.08 -13.52
CA LEU A 131 10.84 17.57 -14.89
C LEU A 131 11.15 19.06 -14.97
N ALA A 132 10.72 19.86 -14.00
CA ALA A 132 11.06 21.27 -13.91
C ALA A 132 12.58 21.52 -13.85
N ALA A 133 13.30 20.67 -13.10
CA ALA A 133 14.77 20.74 -13.02
C ALA A 133 15.46 20.36 -14.35
N LEU A 134 14.75 19.75 -15.29
CA LEU A 134 15.23 19.30 -16.60
C LEU A 134 14.60 20.08 -17.77
N ALA A 135 13.97 21.21 -17.53
CA ALA A 135 13.19 21.95 -18.54
C ALA A 135 13.93 22.31 -19.83
N GLY A 136 15.28 22.44 -19.78
CA GLY A 136 16.13 22.72 -20.94
C GLY A 136 16.68 21.50 -21.69
N GLU A 137 16.39 20.29 -21.21
CA GLU A 137 16.98 19.06 -21.75
C GLU A 137 16.29 18.57 -23.04
N LYS A 138 17.09 17.93 -23.91
CA LYS A 138 16.62 17.39 -25.19
C LYS A 138 16.53 15.87 -25.16
N PRO A 139 15.60 15.25 -25.90
CA PRO A 139 14.56 15.86 -26.75
C PRO A 139 13.44 16.53 -25.94
N ASN A 140 13.20 16.09 -24.71
CA ASN A 140 12.27 16.66 -23.74
C ASN A 140 12.67 16.26 -22.30
N PRO A 141 12.17 16.93 -21.24
CA PRO A 141 12.50 16.63 -19.85
C PRO A 141 12.20 15.18 -19.43
N ILE A 142 11.12 14.59 -19.92
CA ILE A 142 10.71 13.21 -19.55
C ILE A 142 11.71 12.19 -20.11
N ALA A 143 12.05 12.30 -21.39
CA ALA A 143 13.04 11.41 -22.01
C ALA A 143 14.39 11.50 -21.32
N ALA A 144 14.87 12.73 -21.02
CA ALA A 144 16.11 12.95 -20.30
C ALA A 144 16.07 12.33 -18.88
N ALA A 145 14.96 12.48 -18.16
CA ALA A 145 14.79 11.92 -16.83
C ALA A 145 14.80 10.38 -16.85
N VAL A 146 14.06 9.75 -17.75
CA VAL A 146 14.00 8.29 -17.91
C VAL A 146 15.38 7.74 -18.28
N GLN A 147 16.07 8.36 -19.24
CA GLN A 147 17.40 7.95 -19.65
C GLN A 147 18.41 8.01 -18.48
N ARG A 148 18.40 9.09 -17.71
CA ARG A 148 19.27 9.26 -16.52
C ARG A 148 18.95 8.24 -15.45
N ALA A 149 17.65 7.97 -15.20
CA ALA A 149 17.22 6.95 -14.25
C ALA A 149 17.71 5.56 -14.64
N ARG A 150 17.54 5.17 -15.91
CA ARG A 150 18.01 3.89 -16.47
C ARG A 150 19.52 3.73 -16.39
N ALA A 151 20.26 4.78 -16.74
CA ALA A 151 21.73 4.76 -16.69
C ALA A 151 22.25 4.59 -15.26
N LYS A 152 21.61 5.23 -14.29
CA LYS A 152 22.06 5.19 -12.89
C LYS A 152 21.53 3.99 -12.11
N TYR A 153 20.32 3.54 -12.40
CA TYR A 153 19.62 2.48 -11.68
C TYR A 153 19.00 1.45 -12.65
N PRO A 154 19.82 0.70 -13.41
CA PRO A 154 19.33 -0.16 -14.49
C PRO A 154 18.40 -1.30 -14.02
N ALA A 155 18.50 -1.70 -12.76
CA ALA A 155 17.68 -2.77 -12.17
C ALA A 155 16.32 -2.29 -11.63
N LEU A 156 16.11 -0.96 -11.51
CA LEU A 156 14.87 -0.43 -10.95
C LEU A 156 13.86 -0.12 -12.06
N LYS A 157 12.60 -0.37 -11.75
CA LYS A 157 11.48 0.11 -12.56
C LYS A 157 11.40 1.63 -12.52
N VAL A 158 11.01 2.23 -13.65
CA VAL A 158 10.84 3.68 -13.80
C VAL A 158 9.38 3.99 -14.05
N GLU A 159 8.80 4.78 -13.17
CA GLU A 159 7.45 5.33 -13.29
C GLU A 159 7.55 6.84 -13.54
N VAL A 160 6.68 7.35 -14.42
CA VAL A 160 6.57 8.78 -14.74
C VAL A 160 5.16 9.25 -14.43
N GLU A 161 5.05 10.29 -13.60
CA GLU A 161 3.80 10.99 -13.34
C GLU A 161 3.51 11.94 -14.52
N ALA A 162 2.30 11.85 -15.07
CA ALA A 162 1.84 12.61 -16.23
C ALA A 162 0.50 13.29 -15.94
N ASP A 163 0.48 14.62 -16.02
CA ASP A 163 -0.71 15.47 -15.84
C ASP A 163 -1.42 15.75 -17.17
N THR A 164 -0.78 15.45 -18.30
CA THR A 164 -1.31 15.71 -19.65
C THR A 164 -1.15 14.48 -20.55
N LEU A 165 -1.98 14.40 -21.59
CA LEU A 165 -1.89 13.35 -22.61
C LEU A 165 -0.52 13.35 -23.32
N ASP A 166 0.03 14.54 -23.58
CA ASP A 166 1.36 14.66 -24.20
C ASP A 166 2.46 14.12 -23.30
N GLN A 167 2.43 14.39 -22.00
CA GLN A 167 3.36 13.80 -21.03
C GLN A 167 3.21 12.28 -20.96
N ALA A 168 1.97 11.75 -20.98
CA ALA A 168 1.73 10.32 -21.00
C ALA A 168 2.35 9.66 -22.26
N ARG A 169 2.17 10.26 -23.43
CA ARG A 169 2.80 9.82 -24.68
C ARG A 169 4.32 9.85 -24.59
N GLN A 170 4.90 10.97 -24.15
CA GLN A 170 6.35 11.12 -24.00
C GLN A 170 6.94 10.10 -23.00
N ALA A 171 6.23 9.78 -21.92
CA ALA A 171 6.66 8.76 -20.95
C ALA A 171 6.68 7.36 -21.56
N ALA A 172 5.67 6.99 -22.34
CA ALA A 172 5.62 5.73 -23.06
C ALA A 172 6.73 5.64 -24.11
N GLU A 173 6.89 6.67 -24.94
CA GLU A 173 7.95 6.76 -25.96
C GLU A 173 9.36 6.70 -25.35
N ALA A 174 9.55 7.26 -24.16
CA ALA A 174 10.82 7.21 -23.42
C ALA A 174 11.10 5.84 -22.78
N GLY A 175 10.15 4.90 -22.83
CA GLY A 175 10.28 3.55 -22.29
C GLY A 175 10.13 3.50 -20.77
N ALA A 176 9.27 4.32 -20.17
CA ALA A 176 8.88 4.16 -18.79
C ALA A 176 8.19 2.79 -18.57
N ASP A 177 8.44 2.14 -17.40
CA ASP A 177 7.76 0.88 -17.07
C ASP A 177 6.30 1.11 -16.65
N TYR A 178 6.02 2.29 -16.07
CA TYR A 178 4.69 2.71 -15.64
C TYR A 178 4.48 4.19 -15.95
N VAL A 179 3.25 4.53 -16.31
CA VAL A 179 2.79 5.92 -16.44
C VAL A 179 1.69 6.14 -15.42
N LEU A 180 1.94 7.03 -14.45
CA LEU A 180 0.94 7.44 -13.46
C LEU A 180 0.17 8.63 -14.03
N LEU A 181 -1.08 8.39 -14.43
CA LEU A 181 -1.98 9.44 -14.95
C LEU A 181 -2.58 10.19 -13.75
N ASP A 182 -2.08 11.39 -13.47
CA ASP A 182 -2.49 12.17 -12.30
C ASP A 182 -3.51 13.26 -12.68
N ASN A 183 -4.46 13.50 -11.79
CA ASN A 183 -5.49 14.54 -11.91
C ASN A 183 -6.32 14.53 -13.22
N MET A 184 -6.41 13.41 -13.92
CA MET A 184 -7.18 13.27 -15.16
C MET A 184 -8.63 12.85 -14.92
N LYS A 185 -9.55 13.40 -15.70
CA LYS A 185 -10.95 12.94 -15.72
C LYS A 185 -11.07 11.58 -16.42
N PRO A 186 -12.15 10.80 -16.17
CA PRO A 186 -12.35 9.48 -16.77
C PRO A 186 -12.23 9.44 -18.31
N GLU A 187 -12.67 10.49 -18.99
CA GLU A 187 -12.57 10.63 -20.44
C GLU A 187 -11.11 10.73 -20.90
N GLN A 188 -10.32 11.56 -20.20
CA GLN A 188 -8.88 11.73 -20.46
C GLN A 188 -8.10 10.46 -20.12
N LEU A 189 -8.49 9.72 -19.04
CA LEU A 189 -7.88 8.43 -18.72
C LEU A 189 -8.09 7.41 -19.84
N ARG A 190 -9.30 7.34 -20.43
CA ARG A 190 -9.55 6.45 -21.58
C ARG A 190 -8.71 6.83 -22.81
N GLU A 191 -8.61 8.13 -23.10
CA GLU A 191 -7.79 8.63 -24.20
C GLU A 191 -6.31 8.33 -23.97
N ALA A 192 -5.79 8.58 -22.76
CA ALA A 192 -4.42 8.26 -22.40
C ALA A 192 -4.11 6.77 -22.57
N VAL A 193 -5.00 5.89 -22.09
CA VAL A 193 -4.83 4.42 -22.24
C VAL A 193 -4.78 4.02 -23.70
N GLN A 194 -5.66 4.56 -24.56
CA GLN A 194 -5.64 4.30 -26.01
C GLN A 194 -4.35 4.80 -26.65
N LEU A 195 -3.84 5.95 -26.21
CA LEU A 195 -2.63 6.57 -26.74
C LEU A 195 -1.36 5.76 -26.43
N ILE A 196 -1.28 5.14 -25.24
CA ILE A 196 -0.07 4.44 -24.78
C ILE A 196 -0.11 2.92 -24.95
N ALA A 197 -1.29 2.34 -25.22
CA ALA A 197 -1.46 0.89 -25.39
C ALA A 197 -1.30 0.39 -26.85
N GLY A 198 -1.02 1.29 -27.78
CA GLY A 198 -0.92 1.04 -29.22
C GLY A 198 0.45 0.59 -29.74
#